data_db726daf4abc67144519f6830a087b2c
#
_entry.id   db726daf4abc67144519f6830a087b2c
#
_cell.length_a   1.000
_cell.length_b   1.000
_cell.length_c   1.000
_cell.angle_alpha   90.00
_cell.angle_beta   90.00
_cell.angle_gamma   90.00
#
_symmetry.space_group_name_H-M   'P 1'
#
loop_
_entity.id
_entity.type
_entity.pdbx_description
1 polymer ?
#
loop_
_entity_poly.entity_id
_entity_poly.type
_entity_poly.pdbx_seq_one_letter_code
_entity_poly.pdbx_strand_id
1 'polypeptide(L)'
;MTYQNYVVFNPKVEEVATDILCVEFWKPEFCKILIDAADSIDQYESRPTDPVPGQELRIDNISKDLYTSFCKHWKTVVQPILNDYYMLPAEQWFMGWKVPFIIKYEMSKQRYLRPHMDGSLVTGTVKLNDEYTGGELVFPRQKYKNTNVPVGSMLVWPSSIQHIHYSDNLLSGTKYSLVAWTKNDVKEHGINYHEV
;
A
#
# COMPACT_ATOMS: atom_id res chain seq x y z
N MET A 1 -0.86 -10.88 20.53
CA MET A 1 -2.16 -10.66 19.81
C MET A 1 -2.10 -11.41 18.50
N THR A 2 -3.19 -12.09 18.10
CA THR A 2 -3.17 -12.91 16.88
C THR A 2 -3.62 -12.06 15.70
N TYR A 3 -2.79 -11.92 14.68
CA TYR A 3 -3.04 -11.14 13.45
C TYR A 3 -4.42 -11.40 12.83
N GLN A 4 -4.84 -12.70 12.79
CA GLN A 4 -6.11 -13.13 12.21
C GLN A 4 -7.35 -12.49 12.84
N ASN A 5 -7.26 -12.00 14.07
CA ASN A 5 -8.39 -11.32 14.74
C ASN A 5 -8.72 -9.95 14.11
N TYR A 6 -7.81 -9.41 13.33
CA TYR A 6 -7.86 -8.06 12.77
C TYR A 6 -8.02 -8.01 11.26
N VAL A 7 -7.92 -9.16 10.57
CA VAL A 7 -8.09 -9.21 9.12
C VAL A 7 -9.56 -9.31 8.72
N VAL A 8 -9.89 -8.78 7.55
CA VAL A 8 -11.21 -8.90 6.94
C VAL A 8 -11.11 -9.98 5.85
N PHE A 9 -11.72 -11.15 6.10
CA PHE A 9 -11.62 -12.29 5.18
C PHE A 9 -12.57 -12.21 3.99
N ASN A 10 -13.72 -11.55 4.14
CA ASN A 10 -14.71 -11.31 3.09
C ASN A 10 -14.88 -9.79 2.94
N PRO A 11 -13.91 -9.10 2.34
CA PRO A 11 -13.92 -7.65 2.28
C PRO A 11 -15.00 -7.13 1.32
N LYS A 12 -15.57 -5.98 1.67
CA LYS A 12 -16.21 -5.13 0.66
C LYS A 12 -15.12 -4.63 -0.28
N VAL A 13 -15.39 -4.73 -1.58
CA VAL A 13 -14.54 -4.21 -2.65
C VAL A 13 -15.34 -3.20 -3.45
N GLU A 14 -14.76 -2.05 -3.70
CA GLU A 14 -15.38 -0.98 -4.47
C GLU A 14 -14.36 -0.38 -5.44
N GLU A 15 -14.72 -0.25 -6.70
CA GLU A 15 -13.96 0.57 -7.63
C GLU A 15 -14.26 2.05 -7.36
N VAL A 16 -13.33 2.74 -6.74
CA VAL A 16 -13.51 4.15 -6.31
C VAL A 16 -13.12 5.15 -7.40
N ALA A 17 -12.35 4.71 -8.36
CA ALA A 17 -12.03 5.41 -9.61
C ALA A 17 -11.51 4.39 -10.61
N THR A 18 -11.40 4.76 -11.89
CA THR A 18 -10.95 3.84 -12.94
C THR A 18 -9.69 3.08 -12.56
N ASP A 19 -9.80 1.76 -12.50
CA ASP A 19 -8.75 0.81 -12.10
C ASP A 19 -8.18 1.01 -10.68
N ILE A 20 -8.89 1.73 -9.81
CA ILE A 20 -8.51 1.89 -8.41
C ILE A 20 -9.56 1.20 -7.53
N LEU A 21 -9.16 0.13 -6.86
CA LEU A 21 -10.00 -0.59 -5.93
C LEU A 21 -9.77 -0.13 -4.49
N CYS A 22 -10.85 0.00 -3.72
CA CYS A 22 -10.81 0.12 -2.27
C CYS A 22 -11.29 -1.19 -1.66
N VAL A 23 -10.44 -1.81 -0.85
CA VAL A 23 -10.67 -3.13 -0.24
C VAL A 23 -10.64 -2.98 1.28
N GLU A 24 -11.66 -3.42 1.99
CA GLU A 24 -11.60 -3.54 3.45
C GLU A 24 -10.53 -4.56 3.83
N PHE A 25 -9.43 -4.13 4.47
CA PHE A 25 -8.26 -4.99 4.65
C PHE A 25 -8.01 -5.32 6.12
N TRP A 26 -7.93 -4.30 6.98
CA TRP A 26 -7.74 -4.44 8.41
C TRP A 26 -8.81 -3.72 9.22
N LYS A 27 -9.04 -4.19 10.43
CA LYS A 27 -9.80 -3.43 11.42
C LYS A 27 -8.97 -2.24 11.91
N PRO A 28 -9.57 -1.06 12.16
CA PRO A 28 -8.84 0.15 12.58
C PRO A 28 -7.96 -0.03 13.82
N GLU A 29 -8.38 -0.90 14.75
CA GLU A 29 -7.62 -1.20 15.97
C GLU A 29 -6.24 -1.79 15.67
N PHE A 30 -6.11 -2.57 14.59
CA PHE A 30 -4.82 -3.11 14.17
C PHE A 30 -3.89 -2.04 13.63
N CYS A 31 -4.45 -1.08 12.90
CA CYS A 31 -3.67 0.05 12.37
C CYS A 31 -3.01 0.84 13.50
N LYS A 32 -3.75 1.09 14.60
CA LYS A 32 -3.18 1.73 15.78
C LYS A 32 -2.06 0.91 16.40
N ILE A 33 -2.27 -0.40 16.62
CA ILE A 33 -1.24 -1.31 17.16
C ILE A 33 0.02 -1.27 16.29
N LEU A 34 -0.15 -1.25 14.97
CA LEU A 34 0.95 -1.24 14.02
C LEU A 34 1.72 0.08 14.07
N ILE A 35 1.04 1.22 14.18
CA ILE A 35 1.66 2.53 14.35
C ILE A 35 2.45 2.59 15.66
N ASP A 36 1.84 2.19 16.79
CA ASP A 36 2.48 2.19 18.10
C ASP A 36 3.76 1.32 18.09
N ALA A 37 3.71 0.15 17.42
CA ALA A 37 4.86 -0.72 17.28
C ALA A 37 5.95 -0.10 16.38
N ALA A 38 5.57 0.53 15.28
CA ALA A 38 6.49 1.18 14.36
C ALA A 38 7.20 2.39 15.02
N ASP A 39 6.46 3.21 15.73
CA ASP A 39 7.02 4.38 16.45
C ASP A 39 7.87 3.98 17.66
N SER A 40 7.61 2.84 18.29
CA SER A 40 8.47 2.32 19.35
C SER A 40 9.86 1.92 18.85
N ILE A 41 9.98 1.53 17.58
CA ILE A 41 11.25 1.20 16.93
C ILE A 41 11.95 2.47 16.42
N ASP A 42 11.18 3.43 15.88
CA ASP A 42 11.61 4.74 15.36
C ASP A 42 12.82 4.67 14.39
N GLN A 43 12.90 3.60 13.60
CA GLN A 43 13.97 3.38 12.61
C GLN A 43 13.47 3.65 11.20
N TYR A 44 12.80 4.79 11.01
CA TYR A 44 12.41 5.25 9.69
C TYR A 44 13.63 5.77 8.93
N GLU A 45 13.86 5.18 7.77
CA GLU A 45 14.99 5.50 6.90
C GLU A 45 14.50 6.22 5.64
N SER A 46 15.24 7.23 5.22
CA SER A 46 15.10 7.83 3.89
C SER A 46 16.35 7.52 3.07
N ARG A 47 16.15 6.99 1.87
CA ARG A 47 17.27 6.68 0.95
C ARG A 47 17.52 7.88 0.04
N PRO A 48 18.63 8.62 0.21
CA PRO A 48 18.93 9.82 -0.61
C PRO A 48 19.06 9.53 -2.11
N THR A 49 19.39 8.28 -2.47
CA THR A 49 19.51 7.82 -3.86
C THR A 49 18.17 7.40 -4.47
N ASP A 50 17.10 7.31 -3.67
CA ASP A 50 15.77 7.03 -4.18
C ASP A 50 15.25 8.27 -4.94
N PRO A 51 14.80 8.10 -6.20
CA PRO A 51 14.20 9.22 -6.94
C PRO A 51 12.94 9.78 -6.24
N VAL A 52 12.30 9.01 -5.39
CA VAL A 52 11.09 9.41 -4.63
C VAL A 52 11.28 9.03 -3.15
N PRO A 53 12.18 9.72 -2.43
CA PRO A 53 12.57 9.32 -1.08
C PRO A 53 11.41 9.48 -0.10
N GLY A 54 11.18 8.44 0.71
CA GLY A 54 10.20 8.42 1.81
C GLY A 54 10.86 8.16 3.15
N GLN A 55 10.20 8.51 4.26
CA GLN A 55 10.55 8.04 5.60
C GLN A 55 9.92 6.65 5.79
N GLU A 56 10.68 5.58 5.53
CA GLU A 56 10.19 4.22 5.42
C GLU A 56 10.66 3.33 6.56
N LEU A 57 9.75 2.51 7.10
CA LEU A 57 10.06 1.42 8.02
C LEU A 57 9.49 0.10 7.47
N ARG A 58 10.33 -0.86 7.20
CA ARG A 58 9.92 -2.18 6.72
C ARG A 58 9.19 -2.95 7.81
N ILE A 59 8.07 -3.63 7.46
CA ILE A 59 7.28 -4.37 8.46
C ILE A 59 8.00 -5.60 9.01
N ASP A 60 8.98 -6.17 8.31
CA ASP A 60 9.78 -7.27 8.83
C ASP A 60 10.81 -6.83 9.87
N ASN A 61 11.13 -5.53 9.96
CA ASN A 61 11.88 -4.93 11.06
C ASN A 61 11.01 -4.79 12.31
N ILE A 62 9.69 -4.67 12.15
CA ILE A 62 8.75 -4.70 13.28
C ILE A 62 8.61 -6.13 13.79
N SER A 63 8.28 -7.07 12.88
CA SER A 63 8.13 -8.49 13.22
C SER A 63 8.17 -9.36 11.97
N LYS A 64 8.94 -10.45 12.00
CA LYS A 64 8.93 -11.47 10.94
C LYS A 64 7.58 -12.17 10.83
N ASP A 65 6.90 -12.41 11.95
CA ASP A 65 5.57 -13.01 11.97
C ASP A 65 4.51 -12.08 11.36
N LEU A 66 4.63 -10.77 11.58
CA LEU A 66 3.80 -9.77 10.91
C LEU A 66 3.97 -9.85 9.39
N TYR A 67 5.20 -9.85 8.90
CA TYR A 67 5.50 -9.95 7.48
C TYR A 67 4.92 -11.24 6.87
N THR A 68 5.16 -12.39 7.51
CA THR A 68 4.65 -13.69 7.06
C THR A 68 3.12 -13.71 7.04
N SER A 69 2.48 -13.17 8.08
CA SER A 69 1.03 -13.09 8.19
C SER A 69 0.43 -12.15 7.13
N PHE A 70 1.08 -11.02 6.86
CA PHE A 70 0.70 -10.09 5.80
C PHE A 70 0.75 -10.75 4.42
N CYS A 71 1.85 -11.44 4.09
CA CYS A 71 1.98 -12.14 2.82
C CYS A 71 0.90 -13.23 2.64
N LYS A 72 0.58 -13.97 3.70
CA LYS A 72 -0.51 -14.95 3.68
C LYS A 72 -1.86 -14.28 3.45
N HIS A 73 -2.14 -13.18 4.14
CA HIS A 73 -3.38 -12.42 3.99
C HIS A 73 -3.52 -11.85 2.57
N TRP A 74 -2.47 -11.26 2.03
CA TRP A 74 -2.43 -10.81 0.63
C TRP A 74 -2.80 -11.94 -0.32
N LYS A 75 -2.10 -13.08 -0.21
CA LYS A 75 -2.31 -14.24 -1.08
C LYS A 75 -3.73 -14.82 -1.00
N THR A 76 -4.33 -14.80 0.19
CA THR A 76 -5.65 -15.45 0.41
C THR A 76 -6.83 -14.51 0.19
N VAL A 77 -6.64 -13.20 0.28
CA VAL A 77 -7.73 -12.21 0.16
C VAL A 77 -7.52 -11.27 -1.03
N VAL A 78 -6.39 -10.58 -1.09
CA VAL A 78 -6.19 -9.54 -2.12
C VAL A 78 -5.95 -10.15 -3.50
N GLN A 79 -5.09 -11.16 -3.58
CA GLN A 79 -4.72 -11.79 -4.85
C GLN A 79 -5.93 -12.35 -5.63
N PRO A 80 -6.90 -13.08 -5.02
CA PRO A 80 -8.11 -13.48 -5.74
C PRO A 80 -8.94 -12.31 -6.28
N ILE A 81 -9.05 -11.22 -5.53
CA ILE A 81 -9.74 -10.01 -5.96
C ILE A 81 -9.07 -9.41 -7.20
N LEU A 82 -7.72 -9.33 -7.20
CA LEU A 82 -6.96 -8.81 -8.33
C LEU A 82 -7.08 -9.70 -9.57
N ASN A 83 -7.07 -11.02 -9.38
CA ASN A 83 -7.25 -11.99 -10.47
C ASN A 83 -8.61 -11.80 -11.15
N ASP A 84 -9.65 -11.68 -10.35
CA ASP A 84 -11.02 -11.52 -10.85
C ASP A 84 -11.18 -10.17 -11.54
N TYR A 85 -10.71 -9.09 -10.92
CA TYR A 85 -10.88 -7.73 -11.46
C TYR A 85 -10.03 -7.46 -12.70
N TYR A 86 -8.75 -7.81 -12.67
CA TYR A 86 -7.83 -7.56 -13.78
C TYR A 86 -7.72 -8.73 -14.76
N MET A 87 -8.49 -9.80 -14.57
CA MET A 87 -8.53 -10.98 -15.45
C MET A 87 -7.17 -11.66 -15.64
N LEU A 88 -6.33 -11.66 -14.60
CA LEU A 88 -5.01 -12.27 -14.62
C LEU A 88 -4.95 -13.54 -13.76
N PRO A 89 -4.15 -14.57 -14.15
CA PRO A 89 -3.96 -15.77 -13.34
C PRO A 89 -3.40 -15.50 -11.95
N ALA A 90 -3.73 -16.35 -10.98
CA ALA A 90 -3.36 -16.19 -9.56
C ALA A 90 -1.86 -16.01 -9.32
N GLU A 91 -1.04 -16.68 -10.12
CA GLU A 91 0.42 -16.68 -10.01
C GLU A 91 1.07 -15.35 -10.39
N GLN A 92 0.32 -14.48 -11.08
CA GLN A 92 0.83 -13.20 -11.60
C GLN A 92 1.06 -12.15 -10.50
N TRP A 93 0.37 -12.28 -9.36
CA TRP A 93 0.34 -11.26 -8.31
C TRP A 93 1.31 -11.56 -7.18
N PHE A 94 2.55 -11.85 -7.51
CA PHE A 94 3.52 -12.23 -6.50
C PHE A 94 4.06 -11.01 -5.76
N MET A 95 3.71 -10.90 -4.47
CA MET A 95 4.34 -9.92 -3.59
C MET A 95 5.79 -10.31 -3.32
N GLY A 96 6.71 -9.36 -3.31
CA GLY A 96 7.93 -9.70 -2.66
C GLY A 96 9.25 -9.38 -3.31
N TRP A 97 9.36 -8.48 -4.27
CA TRP A 97 10.68 -7.93 -4.56
C TRP A 97 11.07 -6.84 -3.52
N LYS A 98 10.09 -6.16 -2.93
CA LYS A 98 10.28 -5.22 -1.81
C LYS A 98 9.37 -5.64 -0.65
N VAL A 99 9.92 -5.74 0.55
CA VAL A 99 9.13 -5.98 1.76
C VAL A 99 8.18 -4.81 1.94
N PRO A 100 6.90 -5.05 2.26
CA PRO A 100 5.97 -3.98 2.60
C PRO A 100 6.52 -3.07 3.69
N PHE A 101 6.26 -1.78 3.59
CA PHE A 101 6.82 -0.78 4.47
C PHE A 101 5.79 0.26 4.88
N ILE A 102 5.96 0.80 6.07
CA ILE A 102 5.20 1.95 6.54
C ILE A 102 5.95 3.21 6.09
N ILE A 103 5.22 4.13 5.47
CA ILE A 103 5.71 5.48 5.18
C ILE A 103 5.08 6.46 6.15
N LYS A 104 5.93 7.29 6.77
CA LYS A 104 5.54 8.31 7.75
C LYS A 104 5.71 9.70 7.16
N TYR A 105 4.68 10.51 7.32
CA TYR A 105 4.72 11.95 6.99
C TYR A 105 4.52 12.73 8.27
N GLU A 106 5.40 13.70 8.52
CA GLU A 106 5.34 14.56 9.70
C GLU A 106 5.82 15.98 9.38
N MET A 107 5.31 16.95 10.13
CA MET A 107 5.55 18.37 9.87
C MET A 107 7.02 18.77 9.98
N SER A 108 7.80 18.07 10.79
CA SER A 108 9.23 18.35 11.05
C SER A 108 10.18 17.74 10.01
N LYS A 109 9.68 16.78 9.20
CA LYS A 109 10.49 16.05 8.21
C LYS A 109 9.84 16.09 6.83
N GLN A 110 9.31 14.94 6.39
CA GLN A 110 8.65 14.81 5.10
C GLN A 110 7.16 15.10 5.21
N ARG A 111 6.65 16.02 4.40
CA ARG A 111 5.23 16.43 4.40
C ARG A 111 4.48 16.01 3.14
N TYR A 112 5.17 15.66 2.08
CA TYR A 112 4.58 15.32 0.79
C TYR A 112 5.42 14.28 0.07
N LEU A 113 4.87 13.70 -0.98
CA LEU A 113 5.60 12.87 -1.92
C LEU A 113 5.26 13.35 -3.34
N ARG A 114 6.30 13.64 -4.14
CA ARG A 114 6.12 14.19 -5.48
C ARG A 114 5.38 13.24 -6.42
N PRO A 115 4.81 13.73 -7.54
CA PRO A 115 4.21 12.88 -8.56
C PRO A 115 5.18 11.82 -9.09
N HIS A 116 4.75 10.56 -9.09
CA HIS A 116 5.52 9.41 -9.53
C HIS A 116 4.60 8.25 -9.94
N MET A 117 5.19 7.24 -10.53
CA MET A 117 4.64 5.89 -10.63
C MET A 117 5.54 4.95 -9.83
N ASP A 118 4.98 3.88 -9.28
CA ASP A 118 5.75 2.89 -8.55
C ASP A 118 6.46 1.91 -9.47
N GLY A 119 7.56 1.35 -9.01
CA GLY A 119 8.32 0.31 -9.72
C GLY A 119 7.73 -1.10 -9.54
N SER A 120 6.42 -1.23 -9.45
CA SER A 120 5.72 -2.50 -9.23
C SER A 120 4.71 -2.78 -10.35
N LEU A 121 4.15 -3.99 -10.42
CA LEU A 121 3.05 -4.29 -11.34
C LEU A 121 1.74 -3.72 -10.79
N VAL A 122 1.48 -3.97 -9.51
CA VAL A 122 0.34 -3.42 -8.76
C VAL A 122 0.85 -2.91 -7.43
N THR A 123 0.38 -1.74 -7.02
CA THR A 123 0.61 -1.18 -5.69
C THR A 123 -0.65 -1.31 -4.85
N GLY A 124 -0.48 -1.72 -3.59
CA GLY A 124 -1.49 -1.59 -2.54
C GLY A 124 -1.02 -0.61 -1.47
N THR A 125 -1.90 0.27 -1.00
CA THR A 125 -1.62 1.12 0.16
C THR A 125 -2.75 1.06 1.17
N VAL A 126 -2.42 0.81 2.45
CA VAL A 126 -3.39 0.82 3.55
C VAL A 126 -3.31 2.15 4.28
N LYS A 127 -4.45 2.82 4.44
CA LYS A 127 -4.56 4.00 5.31
C LYS A 127 -4.52 3.55 6.77
N LEU A 128 -3.50 3.99 7.52
CA LEU A 128 -3.30 3.53 8.90
C LEU A 128 -3.92 4.46 9.94
N ASN A 129 -4.11 5.74 9.62
CA ASN A 129 -4.75 6.71 10.52
C ASN A 129 -5.45 7.83 9.74
N ASP A 130 -6.17 8.72 10.45
CA ASP A 130 -6.85 9.89 9.89
C ASP A 130 -6.77 11.14 10.78
N GLU A 131 -5.99 11.10 11.88
CA GLU A 131 -5.77 12.25 12.77
C GLU A 131 -4.74 13.24 12.18
N TYR A 132 -4.96 13.65 10.92
CA TYR A 132 -4.16 14.64 10.20
C TYR A 132 -5.02 15.44 9.22
N THR A 133 -4.49 16.55 8.71
CA THR A 133 -5.12 17.33 7.64
C THR A 133 -4.16 17.53 6.48
N GLY A 134 -4.70 17.58 5.27
CA GLY A 134 -3.89 17.50 4.05
C GLY A 134 -3.32 16.09 3.85
N GLY A 135 -2.30 15.95 3.03
CA GLY A 135 -1.59 14.67 2.86
C GLY A 135 -2.39 13.62 2.07
N GLU A 136 -3.45 13.99 1.37
CA GLU A 136 -4.24 13.04 0.57
C GLU A 136 -3.37 12.37 -0.51
N LEU A 137 -3.64 11.10 -0.77
CA LEU A 137 -3.14 10.41 -1.95
C LEU A 137 -4.00 10.83 -3.15
N VAL A 138 -3.35 11.41 -4.15
CA VAL A 138 -4.01 12.04 -5.30
C VAL A 138 -3.63 11.33 -6.59
N PHE A 139 -4.63 10.99 -7.40
CA PHE A 139 -4.52 10.45 -8.75
C PHE A 139 -5.08 11.47 -9.75
N PRO A 140 -4.24 12.33 -10.36
CA PRO A 140 -4.71 13.44 -11.19
C PRO A 140 -5.53 13.00 -12.41
N ARG A 141 -5.11 11.93 -13.09
CA ARG A 141 -5.80 11.41 -14.29
C ARG A 141 -7.19 10.88 -13.96
N GLN A 142 -7.32 10.17 -12.83
CA GLN A 142 -8.58 9.62 -12.34
C GLN A 142 -9.44 10.67 -11.64
N LYS A 143 -8.93 11.89 -11.43
CA LYS A 143 -9.57 12.96 -10.65
C LYS A 143 -10.02 12.48 -9.27
N TYR A 144 -9.18 11.62 -8.65
CA TYR A 144 -9.48 10.95 -7.39
C TYR A 144 -8.53 11.39 -6.29
N LYS A 145 -9.06 11.51 -5.08
CA LYS A 145 -8.34 11.71 -3.81
C LYS A 145 -8.89 10.74 -2.76
N ASN A 146 -8.01 10.19 -1.94
CA ASN A 146 -8.39 9.21 -0.91
C ASN A 146 -8.99 9.82 0.37
N THR A 147 -9.58 11.00 0.31
CA THR A 147 -10.11 11.73 1.47
C THR A 147 -11.06 10.87 2.31
N ASN A 148 -11.98 10.15 1.67
CA ASN A 148 -13.03 9.37 2.32
C ASN A 148 -12.68 7.88 2.50
N VAL A 149 -11.44 7.48 2.24
CA VAL A 149 -11.02 6.09 2.46
C VAL A 149 -10.97 5.80 3.96
N PRO A 150 -11.68 4.77 4.46
CA PRO A 150 -11.66 4.44 5.88
C PRO A 150 -10.28 3.94 6.34
N VAL A 151 -9.94 4.17 7.62
CA VAL A 151 -8.77 3.57 8.25
C VAL A 151 -8.85 2.05 8.19
N GLY A 152 -7.75 1.40 7.83
CA GLY A 152 -7.67 -0.05 7.62
C GLY A 152 -8.05 -0.51 6.22
N SER A 153 -8.60 0.35 5.37
CA SER A 153 -8.85 0.01 3.97
C SER A 153 -7.59 0.15 3.12
N MET A 154 -7.47 -0.75 2.14
CA MET A 154 -6.39 -0.77 1.15
C MET A 154 -6.90 -0.21 -0.17
N LEU A 155 -6.23 0.77 -0.73
CA LEU A 155 -6.34 1.11 -2.15
C LEU A 155 -5.37 0.26 -2.95
N VAL A 156 -5.83 -0.24 -4.09
CA VAL A 156 -5.01 -1.04 -5.02
C VAL A 156 -5.17 -0.51 -6.43
N TRP A 157 -4.05 -0.37 -7.16
CA TRP A 157 -4.03 0.14 -8.54
C TRP A 157 -2.86 -0.40 -9.35
N PRO A 158 -2.97 -0.46 -10.69
CA PRO A 158 -1.84 -0.78 -11.58
C PRO A 158 -0.76 0.29 -11.48
N SER A 159 0.50 -0.12 -11.30
CA SER A 159 1.64 0.80 -11.18
C SER A 159 2.15 1.21 -12.56
N SER A 160 1.34 1.95 -13.30
CA SER A 160 1.63 2.38 -14.65
C SER A 160 1.62 3.90 -14.79
N ILE A 161 2.09 4.40 -15.92
CA ILE A 161 2.03 5.83 -16.25
C ILE A 161 0.60 6.40 -16.23
N GLN A 162 -0.41 5.54 -16.35
CA GLN A 162 -1.81 5.96 -16.25
C GLN A 162 -2.22 6.27 -14.82
N HIS A 163 -1.52 5.71 -13.84
CA HIS A 163 -1.79 5.87 -12.40
C HIS A 163 -0.66 6.64 -11.69
N ILE A 164 -0.14 7.69 -12.35
CA ILE A 164 0.73 8.65 -11.67
C ILE A 164 -0.03 9.22 -10.48
N HIS A 165 0.61 9.18 -9.33
CA HIS A 165 0.03 9.65 -8.07
C HIS A 165 1.06 10.40 -7.24
N TYR A 166 0.58 11.10 -6.23
CA TYR A 166 1.40 11.82 -5.26
C TYR A 166 0.70 11.93 -3.92
N SER A 167 1.46 12.16 -2.85
CA SER A 167 0.91 12.55 -1.56
C SER A 167 0.94 14.07 -1.46
N ASP A 168 -0.23 14.69 -1.30
CA ASP A 168 -0.35 16.15 -1.13
C ASP A 168 0.34 16.62 0.16
N ASN A 169 0.51 17.93 0.33
CA ASN A 169 1.15 18.47 1.53
C ASN A 169 0.34 18.14 2.78
N LEU A 170 1.00 17.56 3.77
CA LEU A 170 0.51 17.46 5.13
C LEU A 170 0.45 18.86 5.74
N LEU A 171 -0.69 19.26 6.29
CA LEU A 171 -0.94 20.56 6.89
C LEU A 171 -0.90 20.52 8.41
N SER A 172 -1.28 19.40 9.02
CA SER A 172 -1.17 19.15 10.45
C SER A 172 -1.20 17.66 10.78
N GLY A 173 -0.73 17.29 11.97
CA GLY A 173 -0.70 15.91 12.46
C GLY A 173 0.44 15.08 11.89
N THR A 174 0.30 13.77 11.99
CA THR A 174 1.22 12.77 11.42
C THR A 174 0.43 11.76 10.64
N LYS A 175 0.82 11.51 9.39
CA LYS A 175 0.16 10.53 8.52
C LYS A 175 1.00 9.26 8.41
N TYR A 176 0.35 8.12 8.52
CA TYR A 176 0.94 6.80 8.28
C TYR A 176 0.18 6.06 7.19
N SER A 177 0.93 5.43 6.30
CA SER A 177 0.39 4.52 5.29
C SER A 177 1.29 3.30 5.18
N LEU A 178 0.72 2.11 5.00
CA LEU A 178 1.50 0.94 4.63
C LEU A 178 1.47 0.80 3.11
N VAL A 179 2.61 0.53 2.50
CA VAL A 179 2.76 0.32 1.05
C VAL A 179 3.22 -1.10 0.79
N ALA A 180 2.61 -1.76 -0.18
CA ALA A 180 2.95 -3.09 -0.65
C ALA A 180 3.07 -3.09 -2.17
N TRP A 181 4.16 -3.68 -2.69
CA TRP A 181 4.45 -3.76 -4.10
C TRP A 181 4.51 -5.21 -4.58
N THR A 182 3.85 -5.50 -5.68
CA THR A 182 3.99 -6.78 -6.38
C THR A 182 5.21 -6.75 -7.31
N LYS A 183 5.70 -7.93 -7.70
CA LYS A 183 6.79 -8.03 -8.67
C LYS A 183 6.38 -7.46 -10.03
N ASN A 184 7.33 -6.87 -10.71
CA ASN A 184 7.19 -6.31 -12.06
C ASN A 184 8.08 -7.04 -13.09
N ASP A 185 8.46 -8.29 -12.82
CA ASP A 185 9.22 -9.11 -13.77
C ASP A 185 8.26 -10.00 -14.56
N VAL A 186 8.14 -9.69 -15.84
CA VAL A 186 7.28 -10.43 -16.77
C VAL A 186 7.65 -11.92 -16.86
N LYS A 187 8.93 -12.27 -16.77
CA LYS A 187 9.39 -13.66 -16.78
C LYS A 187 8.95 -14.42 -15.53
N GLU A 188 8.90 -13.73 -14.41
CA GLU A 188 8.44 -14.30 -13.13
C GLU A 188 6.92 -14.43 -13.07
N HIS A 189 6.19 -13.67 -13.91
CA HIS A 189 4.73 -13.74 -14.00
C HIS A 189 4.24 -14.81 -15.00
N GLY A 190 5.13 -15.48 -15.70
CA GLY A 190 4.76 -16.53 -16.65
C GLY A 190 4.06 -16.03 -17.91
N ILE A 191 4.03 -14.72 -18.16
CA ILE A 191 3.44 -14.15 -19.37
C ILE A 191 4.45 -14.28 -20.51
N ASN A 192 4.16 -15.15 -21.45
CA ASN A 192 4.95 -15.26 -22.68
C ASN A 192 4.31 -14.40 -23.78
N TYR A 193 4.75 -13.16 -23.92
CA TYR A 193 4.21 -12.24 -24.94
C TYR A 193 4.52 -12.63 -26.39
N HIS A 194 5.29 -13.70 -26.60
CA HIS A 194 5.61 -14.19 -27.95
C HIS A 194 4.60 -15.20 -28.48
N GLU A 195 3.59 -15.55 -27.66
CA GLU A 195 2.55 -16.53 -28.04
C GLU A 195 1.17 -15.89 -28.27
N VAL A 196 1.10 -14.54 -28.38
CA VAL A 196 -0.15 -13.82 -28.68
C VAL A 196 -0.16 -13.36 -30.12
#